data_7873ce84ac236405759cb8f9f983c4ae
#
_entry.id   7873ce84ac236405759cb8f9f983c4ae
#
_cell.length_a   1.000
_cell.length_b   1.000
_cell.length_c   1.000
_cell.angle_alpha   90.00
_cell.angle_beta   90.00
_cell.angle_gamma   90.00
#
_symmetry.space_group_name_H-M   'P 1'
#
loop_
_entity.id
_entity.type
_entity.pdbx_description
1 polymer ?
#
loop_
_entity_poly.entity_id
_entity_poly.type
_entity_poly.pdbx_seq_one_letter_code
_entity_poly.pdbx_strand_id
1 'polypeptide(L)'
;LPSDIIRDIAPYQDHLVIATQNGICLFDPANGKCQQLFQDSKEGKKIKMVADVTFDSNGTLWIAATGEGVFSYRFDTGKLTNYRHDTADPHSISNNNVNNITQDSKGNLWFATSGSGLDLYRPASNDFENFDQAKNGLSSDCIYETQESPTSGKLLLITNEGFSIFDYRQKAFLNYSAENGFPMTAV
;
A
#
# COMPACT_ATOMS: atom_id res chain seq x y z
N LEU A 1 9.11 -3.56 -21.04
CA LEU A 1 8.43 -3.79 -19.73
C LEU A 1 8.78 -5.16 -19.20
N PRO A 2 8.85 -5.34 -17.85
CA PRO A 2 9.04 -6.66 -17.24
C PRO A 2 7.88 -7.63 -17.48
N SER A 3 6.66 -7.10 -17.69
CA SER A 3 5.43 -7.83 -18.02
C SER A 3 4.45 -6.88 -18.68
N ASP A 4 3.56 -7.43 -19.52
CA ASP A 4 2.47 -6.68 -20.15
C ASP A 4 1.28 -6.45 -19.21
N ILE A 5 1.28 -7.11 -18.04
CA ILE A 5 0.28 -6.89 -16.99
C ILE A 5 0.77 -5.77 -16.09
N ILE A 6 0.28 -4.57 -16.34
CA ILE A 6 0.53 -3.38 -15.53
C ILE A 6 -0.50 -3.36 -14.40
N ARG A 7 -0.05 -3.05 -13.20
CA ARG A 7 -0.88 -2.96 -11.99
C ARG A 7 -1.06 -1.55 -11.54
N ASP A 8 0.02 -0.76 -11.59
CA ASP A 8 -0.01 0.62 -11.12
C ASP A 8 1.10 1.45 -11.78
N ILE A 9 0.97 2.78 -11.73
CA ILE A 9 1.92 3.74 -12.29
C ILE A 9 2.06 4.94 -11.34
N ALA A 10 3.30 5.21 -10.92
CA ALA A 10 3.62 6.40 -10.12
C ALA A 10 4.55 7.35 -10.90
N PRO A 11 4.25 8.67 -10.96
CA PRO A 11 5.14 9.64 -11.57
C PRO A 11 6.41 9.86 -10.73
N TYR A 12 7.55 9.99 -11.39
CA TYR A 12 8.85 10.30 -10.78
C TYR A 12 9.65 11.25 -11.65
N GLN A 13 9.70 12.53 -11.29
CA GLN A 13 10.30 13.57 -12.14
C GLN A 13 9.72 13.52 -13.56
N ASP A 14 10.56 13.44 -14.60
CA ASP A 14 10.15 13.30 -16.00
C ASP A 14 9.93 11.83 -16.45
N HIS A 15 9.93 10.89 -15.50
CA HIS A 15 9.80 9.46 -15.71
C HIS A 15 8.52 8.90 -15.07
N LEU A 16 8.20 7.65 -15.41
CA LEU A 16 7.14 6.88 -14.75
C LEU A 16 7.73 5.62 -14.13
N VAL A 17 7.41 5.37 -12.87
CA VAL A 17 7.61 4.07 -12.24
C VAL A 17 6.40 3.21 -12.59
N ILE A 18 6.62 2.13 -13.34
CA ILE A 18 5.56 1.22 -13.78
C ILE A 18 5.66 -0.09 -13.00
N ALA A 19 4.65 -0.38 -12.20
CA ALA A 19 4.49 -1.62 -11.47
C ALA A 19 3.86 -2.68 -12.37
N THR A 20 4.48 -3.86 -12.44
CA THR A 20 4.00 -4.96 -13.26
C THR A 20 3.92 -6.27 -12.48
N GLN A 21 3.28 -7.28 -13.06
CA GLN A 21 3.25 -8.62 -12.47
C GLN A 21 4.67 -9.22 -12.29
N ASN A 22 5.68 -8.76 -13.00
CA ASN A 22 7.02 -9.33 -12.95
C ASN A 22 8.12 -8.31 -12.62
N GLY A 23 7.81 -7.35 -11.75
CA GLY A 23 8.76 -6.34 -11.28
C GLY A 23 8.41 -4.92 -11.70
N ILE A 24 9.38 -4.03 -11.56
CA ILE A 24 9.23 -2.59 -11.74
C ILE A 24 10.14 -2.08 -12.84
N CYS A 25 9.63 -1.16 -13.64
CA CYS A 25 10.34 -0.44 -14.67
C CYS A 25 10.32 1.07 -14.40
N LEU A 26 11.45 1.72 -14.59
CA LEU A 26 11.53 3.17 -14.76
C LEU A 26 11.43 3.47 -16.26
N PHE A 27 10.33 4.07 -16.65
CA PHE A 27 10.02 4.40 -18.05
C PHE A 27 10.30 5.87 -18.34
N ASP A 28 11.02 6.12 -19.42
CA ASP A 28 11.28 7.46 -19.94
C ASP A 28 10.33 7.74 -21.11
N PRO A 29 9.32 8.64 -20.93
CA PRO A 29 8.37 8.96 -22.00
C PRO A 29 9.01 9.68 -23.19
N ALA A 30 10.14 10.36 -23.00
CA ALA A 30 10.79 11.14 -24.07
C ALA A 30 11.41 10.24 -25.15
N ASN A 31 11.86 9.04 -24.79
CA ASN A 31 12.52 8.13 -25.73
C ASN A 31 11.92 6.71 -25.77
N GLY A 32 10.88 6.45 -24.96
CA GLY A 32 10.20 5.15 -24.88
C GLY A 32 11.02 4.04 -24.23
N LYS A 33 12.13 4.35 -23.56
CA LYS A 33 12.98 3.35 -22.91
C LYS A 33 12.42 2.96 -21.53
N CYS A 34 12.58 1.69 -21.23
CA CYS A 34 12.19 1.10 -19.96
C CYS A 34 13.44 0.46 -19.32
N GLN A 35 13.85 0.98 -18.18
CA GLN A 35 14.91 0.40 -17.36
C GLN A 35 14.28 -0.44 -16.26
N GLN A 36 14.48 -1.75 -16.27
CA GLN A 36 14.01 -2.60 -15.18
C GLN A 36 14.84 -2.35 -13.92
N LEU A 37 14.15 -2.10 -12.79
CA LEU A 37 14.77 -1.83 -11.51
C LEU A 37 14.97 -3.13 -10.70
N PHE A 38 15.91 -3.10 -9.77
CA PHE A 38 16.12 -4.10 -8.71
C PHE A 38 16.57 -5.50 -9.14
N GLN A 39 17.02 -5.70 -10.40
CA GLN A 39 17.43 -7.02 -10.89
C GLN A 39 18.73 -7.56 -10.28
N ASP A 40 19.63 -6.68 -9.83
CA ASP A 40 20.99 -7.02 -9.47
C ASP A 40 21.15 -7.42 -8.00
N SER A 41 20.15 -7.19 -7.15
CA SER A 41 20.18 -7.54 -5.72
C SER A 41 19.29 -8.73 -5.40
N LYS A 42 19.68 -9.51 -4.38
CA LYS A 42 18.89 -10.64 -3.87
C LYS A 42 17.49 -10.15 -3.37
N GLU A 43 17.46 -9.04 -2.67
CA GLU A 43 16.20 -8.47 -2.15
C GLU A 43 15.34 -7.92 -3.29
N GLY A 44 15.94 -7.22 -4.25
CA GLY A 44 15.22 -6.67 -5.39
C GLY A 44 14.58 -7.74 -6.28
N LYS A 45 15.19 -8.92 -6.42
CA LYS A 45 14.62 -10.05 -7.16
C LYS A 45 13.32 -10.62 -6.55
N LYS A 46 13.01 -10.27 -5.31
CA LYS A 46 11.73 -10.62 -4.66
C LYS A 46 10.58 -9.69 -5.09
N ILE A 47 10.89 -8.51 -5.63
CA ILE A 47 9.89 -7.54 -6.09
C ILE A 47 9.24 -8.07 -7.36
N LYS A 48 8.19 -8.87 -7.17
CA LYS A 48 7.33 -9.46 -8.21
C LYS A 48 5.89 -9.34 -7.76
N MET A 49 4.96 -9.54 -8.70
CA MET A 49 3.53 -9.41 -8.44
C MET A 49 3.23 -8.12 -7.65
N VAL A 50 3.75 -7.00 -8.17
CA VAL A 50 3.59 -5.71 -7.52
C VAL A 50 2.13 -5.30 -7.62
N ALA A 51 1.51 -5.07 -6.47
CA ALA A 51 0.10 -4.68 -6.38
C ALA A 51 -0.04 -3.16 -6.52
N ASP A 52 0.87 -2.40 -5.89
CA ASP A 52 0.77 -0.94 -5.80
C ASP A 52 2.15 -0.30 -5.63
N VAL A 53 2.32 0.92 -6.11
CA VAL A 53 3.52 1.75 -5.94
C VAL A 53 3.14 3.21 -5.67
N THR A 54 3.74 3.82 -4.67
CA THR A 54 3.50 5.24 -4.37
C THR A 54 4.77 5.93 -3.90
N PHE A 55 4.89 7.23 -4.16
CA PHE A 55 5.92 8.08 -3.57
C PHE A 55 5.36 8.79 -2.35
N ASP A 56 6.11 8.75 -1.25
CA ASP A 56 5.80 9.62 -0.12
C ASP A 56 6.32 11.05 -0.36
N SER A 57 5.90 11.98 0.49
CA SER A 57 6.31 13.37 0.44
C SER A 57 7.81 13.61 0.63
N ASN A 58 8.57 12.59 1.09
CA ASN A 58 10.03 12.63 1.23
C ASN A 58 10.75 12.05 0.00
N GLY A 59 10.01 11.66 -1.04
CA GLY A 59 10.56 11.07 -2.26
C GLY A 59 10.99 9.61 -2.11
N THR A 60 10.51 8.90 -1.10
CA THR A 60 10.71 7.46 -0.96
C THR A 60 9.66 6.73 -1.80
N LEU A 61 10.09 5.84 -2.67
CA LEU A 61 9.20 4.92 -3.38
C LEU A 61 8.83 3.75 -2.46
N TRP A 62 7.54 3.58 -2.21
CA TRP A 62 6.96 2.45 -1.51
C TRP A 62 6.36 1.47 -2.51
N ILE A 63 6.56 0.17 -2.28
CA ILE A 63 6.22 -0.90 -3.22
C ILE A 63 5.54 -2.02 -2.47
N ALA A 64 4.30 -2.32 -2.80
CA ALA A 64 3.58 -3.49 -2.31
C ALA A 64 3.84 -4.68 -3.22
N ALA A 65 4.55 -5.70 -2.73
CA ALA A 65 4.84 -6.92 -3.48
C ALA A 65 4.14 -8.11 -2.82
N THR A 66 3.18 -8.71 -3.52
CA THR A 66 2.32 -9.78 -3.00
C THR A 66 3.16 -10.96 -2.46
N GLY A 67 2.91 -11.32 -1.19
CA GLY A 67 3.62 -12.39 -0.48
C GLY A 67 4.99 -11.99 0.07
N GLU A 68 5.51 -10.81 -0.32
CA GLU A 68 6.83 -10.33 0.10
C GLU A 68 6.77 -9.10 1.03
N GLY A 69 5.56 -8.61 1.34
CA GLY A 69 5.34 -7.43 2.17
C GLY A 69 5.53 -6.14 1.39
N VAL A 70 6.17 -5.17 2.02
CA VAL A 70 6.40 -3.84 1.45
C VAL A 70 7.88 -3.54 1.36
N PHE A 71 8.28 -2.87 0.29
CA PHE A 71 9.63 -2.34 0.14
C PHE A 71 9.58 -0.81 0.13
N SER A 72 10.59 -0.19 0.73
CA SER A 72 10.89 1.22 0.53
C SER A 72 12.20 1.38 -0.23
N TYR A 73 12.23 2.31 -1.19
CA TYR A 73 13.42 2.59 -1.99
C TYR A 73 13.67 4.09 -2.10
N ARG A 74 14.92 4.47 -1.92
CA ARG A 74 15.38 5.86 -2.11
C ARG A 74 16.33 5.93 -3.29
N PHE A 75 15.95 6.69 -4.31
CA PHE A 75 16.75 6.86 -5.51
C PHE A 75 18.08 7.60 -5.26
N ASP A 76 18.11 8.53 -4.30
CA ASP A 76 19.31 9.33 -3.96
C ASP A 76 20.42 8.50 -3.30
N THR A 77 20.06 7.48 -2.54
CA THR A 77 21.02 6.63 -1.81
C THR A 77 21.13 5.22 -2.35
N GLY A 78 20.20 4.79 -3.20
CA GLY A 78 20.08 3.42 -3.67
C GLY A 78 19.65 2.42 -2.57
N LYS A 79 19.19 2.93 -1.40
CA LYS A 79 18.82 2.08 -0.27
C LYS A 79 17.46 1.44 -0.53
N LEU A 80 17.44 0.10 -0.52
CA LEU A 80 16.23 -0.73 -0.57
C LEU A 80 16.06 -1.40 0.80
N THR A 81 14.87 -1.28 1.40
CA THR A 81 14.52 -1.93 2.68
C THR A 81 13.25 -2.75 2.46
N ASN A 82 13.19 -3.96 3.01
CA ASN A 82 11.99 -4.81 2.99
C ASN A 82 11.38 -4.88 4.40
N TYR A 83 10.08 -4.64 4.48
CA TYR A 83 9.24 -4.79 5.67
C TYR A 83 8.34 -6.01 5.47
N ARG A 84 8.47 -7.00 6.34
CA ARG A 84 7.70 -8.23 6.30
C ARG A 84 6.98 -8.47 7.61
N HIS A 85 5.89 -9.20 7.52
CA HIS A 85 5.21 -9.72 8.70
C HIS A 85 6.12 -10.70 9.46
N ASP A 86 6.23 -10.48 10.76
CA ASP A 86 6.90 -11.35 11.72
C ASP A 86 5.95 -11.64 12.87
N THR A 87 5.57 -12.89 13.04
CA THR A 87 4.65 -13.32 14.12
C THR A 87 5.21 -13.08 15.52
N ALA A 88 6.52 -12.92 15.67
CA ALA A 88 7.18 -12.62 16.94
C ALA A 88 7.24 -11.12 17.24
N ASP A 89 7.03 -10.26 16.23
CA ASP A 89 7.05 -8.81 16.38
C ASP A 89 5.67 -8.19 16.11
N PRO A 90 4.92 -7.79 17.16
CA PRO A 90 3.59 -7.19 17.02
C PRO A 90 3.59 -5.80 16.34
N HIS A 91 4.77 -5.24 16.11
CA HIS A 91 4.97 -3.96 15.41
C HIS A 91 5.50 -4.13 13.99
N SER A 92 5.68 -5.36 13.51
CA SER A 92 5.90 -5.62 12.10
C SER A 92 4.64 -5.29 11.29
N ILE A 93 4.77 -5.13 9.96
CA ILE A 93 3.58 -5.04 9.09
C ILE A 93 2.69 -6.27 9.32
N SER A 94 1.38 -6.08 9.38
CA SER A 94 0.44 -7.12 9.82
C SER A 94 0.26 -8.28 8.83
N ASN A 95 0.56 -8.05 7.53
CA ASN A 95 0.44 -9.05 6.47
C ASN A 95 1.47 -8.83 5.35
N ASN A 96 1.94 -9.91 4.73
CA ASN A 96 2.82 -9.84 3.56
C ASN A 96 2.06 -9.59 2.25
N ASN A 97 0.73 -9.63 2.26
CA ASN A 97 -0.11 -9.28 1.12
C ASN A 97 -0.71 -7.90 1.35
N VAL A 98 -0.07 -6.88 0.80
CA VAL A 98 -0.54 -5.50 0.80
C VAL A 98 -1.14 -5.19 -0.56
N ASN A 99 -2.37 -4.69 -0.57
CA ASN A 99 -3.13 -4.40 -1.78
C ASN A 99 -2.93 -2.96 -2.25
N ASN A 100 -2.82 -2.01 -1.30
CA ASN A 100 -2.76 -0.59 -1.61
C ASN A 100 -1.95 0.19 -0.55
N ILE A 101 -1.30 1.27 -0.99
CA ILE A 101 -0.49 2.18 -0.18
C ILE A 101 -1.00 3.60 -0.41
N THR A 102 -1.39 4.28 0.66
CA THR A 102 -1.91 5.66 0.57
C THR A 102 -1.16 6.58 1.52
N GLN A 103 -0.73 7.74 1.04
CA GLN A 103 -0.30 8.82 1.91
C GLN A 103 -1.44 9.81 2.10
N ASP A 104 -1.79 10.11 3.36
CA ASP A 104 -2.77 11.14 3.67
C ASP A 104 -2.17 12.56 3.62
N SER A 105 -3.01 13.58 3.68
CA SER A 105 -2.60 14.99 3.60
C SER A 105 -1.72 15.46 4.77
N LYS A 106 -1.59 14.65 5.82
CA LYS A 106 -0.71 14.89 6.98
C LYS A 106 0.63 14.19 6.85
N GLY A 107 0.82 13.42 5.76
CA GLY A 107 2.02 12.66 5.50
C GLY A 107 2.05 11.27 6.14
N ASN A 108 0.95 10.80 6.75
CA ASN A 108 0.89 9.44 7.25
C ASN A 108 0.79 8.45 6.09
N LEU A 109 1.52 7.35 6.19
CA LEU A 109 1.49 6.25 5.21
C LEU A 109 0.66 5.09 5.74
N TRP A 110 -0.33 4.70 4.95
CA TRP A 110 -1.29 3.67 5.25
C TRP A 110 -1.15 2.50 4.28
N PHE A 111 -1.24 1.29 4.82
CA PHE A 111 -1.08 0.05 4.06
C PHE A 111 -2.31 -0.83 4.25
N ALA A 112 -3.09 -0.99 3.18
CA ALA A 112 -4.26 -1.84 3.16
C ALA A 112 -3.87 -3.29 2.92
N THR A 113 -4.23 -4.20 3.82
CA THR A 113 -3.82 -5.60 3.73
C THR A 113 -4.95 -6.53 3.28
N SER A 114 -4.57 -7.66 2.74
CA SER A 114 -5.48 -8.72 2.30
C SER A 114 -5.79 -9.69 3.43
N GLY A 115 -6.34 -9.20 4.56
CA GLY A 115 -6.83 -10.05 5.65
C GLY A 115 -6.23 -9.81 7.03
N SER A 116 -5.56 -8.66 7.25
CA SER A 116 -5.07 -8.24 8.57
C SER A 116 -5.36 -6.76 8.88
N GLY A 117 -6.30 -6.16 8.14
CA GLY A 117 -6.73 -4.79 8.35
C GLY A 117 -5.78 -3.74 7.74
N LEU A 118 -5.69 -2.61 8.42
CA LEU A 118 -4.97 -1.40 8.00
C LEU A 118 -3.74 -1.18 8.88
N ASP A 119 -2.59 -0.97 8.25
CA ASP A 119 -1.36 -0.62 8.96
C ASP A 119 -1.00 0.85 8.74
N LEU A 120 -0.56 1.53 9.80
CA LEU A 120 0.05 2.85 9.78
C LEU A 120 1.55 2.72 9.99
N TYR A 121 2.37 3.18 9.05
CA TYR A 121 3.81 3.27 9.25
C TYR A 121 4.19 4.40 10.21
N ARG A 122 5.02 4.09 11.19
CA ARG A 122 5.57 5.05 12.16
C ARG A 122 7.04 5.30 11.89
N PRO A 123 7.40 6.41 11.22
CA PRO A 123 8.78 6.64 10.79
C PRO A 123 9.77 6.82 11.95
N ALA A 124 9.33 7.32 13.11
CA ALA A 124 10.20 7.55 14.26
C ALA A 124 10.76 6.26 14.87
N SER A 125 9.94 5.21 14.91
CA SER A 125 10.30 3.86 15.40
C SER A 125 10.64 2.89 14.27
N ASN A 126 10.35 3.25 13.03
CA ASN A 126 10.49 2.41 11.83
C ASN A 126 9.71 1.10 11.93
N ASP A 127 8.45 1.20 12.38
CA ASP A 127 7.54 0.08 12.64
C ASP A 127 6.11 0.41 12.21
N PHE A 128 5.13 -0.44 12.56
CA PHE A 128 3.74 -0.30 12.17
C PHE A 128 2.79 -0.34 13.35
N GLU A 129 1.69 0.42 13.27
CA GLU A 129 0.52 0.31 14.13
C GLU A 129 -0.64 -0.29 13.33
N ASN A 130 -1.19 -1.41 13.79
CA ASN A 130 -2.26 -2.13 13.09
C ASN A 130 -3.64 -1.79 13.65
N PHE A 131 -4.61 -1.65 12.73
CA PHE A 131 -6.04 -1.44 12.98
C PHE A 131 -6.82 -2.56 12.29
N ASP A 132 -7.51 -3.38 13.05
CA ASP A 132 -8.21 -4.56 12.58
C ASP A 132 -9.67 -4.64 13.07
N GLN A 133 -10.38 -5.65 12.59
CA GLN A 133 -11.77 -5.89 12.99
C GLN A 133 -11.88 -6.18 14.48
N ALA A 134 -11.02 -7.00 15.03
CA ALA A 134 -11.12 -7.46 16.42
C ALA A 134 -10.81 -6.37 17.44
N LYS A 135 -9.81 -5.50 17.16
CA LYS A 135 -9.35 -4.46 18.08
C LYS A 135 -10.10 -3.14 17.91
N ASN A 136 -10.45 -2.78 16.66
CA ASN A 136 -10.89 -1.43 16.32
C ASN A 136 -12.28 -1.39 15.69
N GLY A 137 -12.91 -2.55 15.43
CA GLY A 137 -14.26 -2.63 14.86
C GLY A 137 -14.32 -2.28 13.38
N LEU A 138 -13.26 -2.55 12.61
CA LEU A 138 -13.29 -2.51 11.15
C LEU A 138 -14.30 -3.54 10.63
N SER A 139 -15.00 -3.26 9.52
CA SER A 139 -16.01 -4.18 8.96
C SER A 139 -15.39 -5.49 8.49
N SER A 140 -14.21 -5.43 7.90
CA SER A 140 -13.45 -6.59 7.46
C SER A 140 -11.96 -6.30 7.38
N ASP A 141 -11.14 -7.28 7.75
CA ASP A 141 -9.68 -7.21 7.68
C ASP A 141 -9.13 -7.31 6.23
N CYS A 142 -9.99 -7.64 5.24
CA CYS A 142 -9.62 -7.62 3.83
C CYS A 142 -9.96 -6.26 3.22
N ILE A 143 -8.94 -5.41 3.04
CA ILE A 143 -9.06 -4.08 2.46
C ILE A 143 -8.44 -4.09 1.07
N TYR A 144 -9.19 -3.65 0.06
CA TYR A 144 -8.71 -3.57 -1.33
C TYR A 144 -8.03 -2.24 -1.63
N GLU A 145 -8.61 -1.15 -1.13
CA GLU A 145 -8.15 0.21 -1.45
C GLU A 145 -8.45 1.15 -0.29
N THR A 146 -7.60 2.15 -0.13
CA THR A 146 -7.80 3.27 0.80
C THR A 146 -7.63 4.59 0.07
N GLN A 147 -8.42 5.59 0.46
CA GLN A 147 -8.32 6.94 -0.06
C GLN A 147 -8.66 7.96 1.04
N GLU A 148 -7.93 9.05 1.11
CA GLU A 148 -8.31 10.16 1.99
C GLU A 148 -9.49 10.94 1.40
N SER A 149 -10.50 11.20 2.22
CA SER A 149 -11.58 12.14 1.87
C SER A 149 -11.04 13.56 1.83
N PRO A 150 -11.13 14.28 0.70
CA PRO A 150 -10.58 15.63 0.56
C PRO A 150 -11.29 16.66 1.44
N THR A 151 -12.49 16.37 1.91
CA THR A 151 -13.29 17.30 2.73
C THR A 151 -13.19 17.05 4.22
N SER A 152 -13.00 15.80 4.66
CA SER A 152 -13.02 15.43 6.08
C SER A 152 -11.65 15.03 6.63
N GLY A 153 -10.69 14.71 5.78
CA GLY A 153 -9.39 14.16 6.17
C GLY A 153 -9.48 12.79 6.86
N LYS A 154 -10.60 12.07 6.65
CA LYS A 154 -10.80 10.69 7.07
C LYS A 154 -10.41 9.75 5.94
N LEU A 155 -10.00 8.53 6.29
CA LEU A 155 -9.76 7.51 5.27
C LEU A 155 -11.05 6.78 4.91
N LEU A 156 -11.24 6.59 3.61
CA LEU A 156 -12.29 5.74 3.04
C LEU A 156 -11.61 4.41 2.69
N LEU A 157 -12.19 3.29 3.14
CA LEU A 157 -11.63 1.96 2.94
C LEU A 157 -12.65 1.09 2.20
N ILE A 158 -12.24 0.51 1.08
CA ILE A 158 -13.04 -0.49 0.35
C ILE A 158 -12.67 -1.87 0.89
N THR A 159 -13.65 -2.60 1.41
CA THR A 159 -13.46 -3.94 1.97
C THR A 159 -14.30 -4.97 1.22
N ASN A 160 -14.07 -6.26 1.46
CA ASN A 160 -14.91 -7.32 0.89
C ASN A 160 -16.31 -7.40 1.50
N GLU A 161 -16.62 -6.63 2.57
CA GLU A 161 -17.92 -6.58 3.23
C GLU A 161 -18.59 -5.20 3.12
N GLY A 162 -18.15 -4.36 2.18
CA GLY A 162 -18.65 -3.01 2.00
C GLY A 162 -17.56 -1.97 2.06
N PHE A 163 -17.83 -0.84 2.70
CA PHE A 163 -16.80 0.17 2.92
C PHE A 163 -16.82 0.71 4.35
N SER A 164 -15.67 1.21 4.79
CA SER A 164 -15.50 1.82 6.10
C SER A 164 -14.95 3.23 5.98
N ILE A 165 -15.35 4.11 6.90
CA ILE A 165 -14.75 5.43 7.09
C ILE A 165 -13.96 5.40 8.38
N PHE A 166 -12.66 5.66 8.30
CA PHE A 166 -11.78 5.65 9.45
C PHE A 166 -11.43 7.08 9.90
N ASP A 167 -11.73 7.39 11.15
CA ASP A 167 -11.26 8.60 11.83
C ASP A 167 -10.06 8.26 12.70
N TYR A 168 -8.85 8.56 12.21
CA TYR A 168 -7.62 8.25 12.92
C TYR A 168 -7.50 9.00 14.27
N ARG A 169 -8.06 10.20 14.38
CA ARG A 169 -8.02 10.96 15.63
C ARG A 169 -8.78 10.27 16.75
N GLN A 170 -9.88 9.62 16.40
CA GLN A 170 -10.75 8.88 17.31
C GLN A 170 -10.39 7.39 17.36
N LYS A 171 -9.55 6.91 16.44
CA LYS A 171 -9.23 5.50 16.20
C LYS A 171 -10.50 4.65 16.03
N ALA A 172 -11.48 5.17 15.33
CA ALA A 172 -12.81 4.61 15.19
C ALA A 172 -13.22 4.45 13.71
N PHE A 173 -13.88 3.34 13.43
CA PHE A 173 -14.50 3.05 12.12
C PHE A 173 -16.00 3.30 12.15
N LEU A 174 -16.51 3.81 11.03
CA LEU A 174 -17.93 3.82 10.68
C LEU A 174 -18.11 2.93 9.46
N ASN A 175 -18.83 1.82 9.63
CA ASN A 175 -18.94 0.77 8.62
C ASN A 175 -20.27 0.85 7.88
N TYR A 176 -20.23 0.55 6.58
CA TYR A 176 -21.36 0.50 5.66
C TYR A 176 -21.36 -0.83 4.92
N SER A 177 -22.34 -1.67 5.21
CA SER A 177 -22.52 -3.01 4.64
C SER A 177 -23.99 -3.28 4.34
N ALA A 178 -24.29 -4.40 3.72
CA ALA A 178 -25.67 -4.84 3.50
C ALA A 178 -26.47 -4.98 4.80
N GLU A 179 -25.83 -5.39 5.89
CA GLU A 179 -26.47 -5.59 7.19
C GLU A 179 -26.95 -4.29 7.84
N ASN A 180 -26.29 -3.15 7.56
CA ASN A 180 -26.69 -1.85 8.07
C ASN A 180 -27.44 -0.98 7.04
N GLY A 181 -28.02 -1.64 6.03
CA GLY A 181 -28.93 -1.01 5.07
C GLY A 181 -28.26 -0.32 3.88
N PHE A 182 -26.95 -0.51 3.70
CA PHE A 182 -26.28 -0.05 2.49
C PHE A 182 -26.62 -1.01 1.33
N PRO A 183 -27.20 -0.51 0.21
CA PRO A 183 -27.61 -1.39 -0.88
C PRO A 183 -26.39 -1.97 -1.61
N MET A 184 -26.01 -3.19 -1.24
CA MET A 184 -25.04 -3.97 -1.99
C MET A 184 -25.79 -4.69 -3.11
N THR A 185 -25.92 -4.07 -4.27
CA THR A 185 -26.38 -4.78 -5.46
C THR A 185 -25.23 -5.70 -5.94
N ALA A 186 -25.46 -7.00 -5.87
CA ALA A 186 -24.60 -7.96 -6.57
C ALA A 186 -24.55 -7.59 -8.05
N VAL A 187 -23.36 -7.32 -8.58
CA VAL A 187 -23.11 -7.13 -10.01
C VAL A 187 -22.90 -8.49 -10.64
#